data_5eacd7b7b35b8add9d0c80e198da7923
#
_entry.id   5eacd7b7b35b8add9d0c80e198da7923
#
_cell.length_a   1.000
_cell.length_b   1.000
_cell.length_c   1.000
_cell.angle_alpha   90.00
_cell.angle_beta   90.00
_cell.angle_gamma   90.00
#
_symmetry.space_group_name_H-M   'P 1'
#
loop_
_entity.id
_entity.type
_entity.pdbx_description
1 polymer ?
#
loop_
_entity_poly.entity_id
_entity_poly.type
_entity_poly.pdbx_seq_one_letter_code
_entity_poly.pdbx_strand_id
1 'polypeptide(L)'
;MNTEQFGAAGRRALNQVWNGAGEYGFQPVFVSNTLYMNTIAGLAEEFFGKEALQALFDTWEGDIWQGTYDRFAWLLIEQAVYRRNLPLRPALEDLRRDYADFFLDSLERRSRSENMGKALLCESLQRAYWREALGQSPGMLLPKEAKLYSKIRQGADLEPEALGKYILELLKSDFGFTRVQARGKYWELPQWLRFLPQRKPDVLQPQRLENAVLSEMNSGTQKRRGWGSQRKGGKDDLAYVEGCFGRCRYSPNRLEEIRQKLCTGAHAGCALWFTDGAAASVSKEDARRVFQEALRQQKKNKQHYLDNAAMYEGIVRRIQREISGNLLSEYLPRSELAPWGELDAGRVWRGPILNDERVFLRPEEQPTPGMSVLLLLDASASRMHQQEVISAQAYILAEALRQCRVPVQVESFCSIRGVTVFRRLVPFGADNARNVFRYFAAGWNRDGLALRMAGFTMAPVRTERKIVILLTDANPNDSMPLSRPGRLPVPYEEKNGVEDAAAEVARLRRSGCRVGAVFFGNSGNYPNAEKIYGRQLVRIRQMEEFSKAAVELIRMECEQ
;
A
#
# COMPACT_ATOMS: atom_id res chain seq x y z
N MET A 1 -25.82 -7.34 -23.66
CA MET A 1 -24.43 -7.30 -23.15
C MET A 1 -23.59 -8.26 -24.00
N ASN A 2 -22.44 -7.85 -24.53
CA ASN A 2 -21.60 -8.76 -25.33
C ASN A 2 -20.73 -9.57 -24.36
N THR A 3 -21.11 -10.82 -24.10
CA THR A 3 -20.43 -11.72 -23.15
C THR A 3 -19.12 -12.31 -23.68
N GLU A 4 -18.80 -12.06 -24.95
CA GLU A 4 -17.56 -12.56 -25.60
C GLU A 4 -16.27 -11.90 -25.06
N GLN A 5 -16.41 -10.74 -24.37
CA GLN A 5 -15.27 -10.01 -23.79
C GLN A 5 -14.74 -10.65 -22.50
N PHE A 6 -15.46 -11.62 -21.92
CA PHE A 6 -15.09 -12.25 -20.65
C PHE A 6 -14.55 -13.67 -20.88
N GLY A 7 -13.47 -14.01 -20.20
CA GLY A 7 -12.96 -15.37 -20.15
C GLY A 7 -14.00 -16.35 -19.55
N ALA A 8 -13.74 -17.65 -19.67
CA ALA A 8 -14.69 -18.69 -19.22
C ALA A 8 -15.08 -18.56 -17.73
N ALA A 9 -14.16 -18.11 -16.87
CA ALA A 9 -14.42 -17.87 -15.46
C ALA A 9 -15.40 -16.69 -15.23
N GLY A 10 -15.19 -15.58 -15.94
CA GLY A 10 -16.07 -14.41 -15.87
C GLY A 10 -17.48 -14.71 -16.36
N ARG A 11 -17.63 -15.48 -17.44
CA ARG A 11 -18.96 -15.92 -17.93
C ARG A 11 -19.70 -16.79 -16.92
N ARG A 12 -18.97 -17.70 -16.24
CA ARG A 12 -19.55 -18.53 -15.15
C ARG A 12 -20.04 -17.67 -13.99
N ALA A 13 -19.21 -16.73 -13.56
CA ALA A 13 -19.56 -15.82 -12.47
C ALA A 13 -20.80 -14.95 -12.81
N LEU A 14 -20.88 -14.41 -14.02
CA LEU A 14 -22.07 -13.70 -14.52
C LEU A 14 -23.33 -14.56 -14.47
N ASN A 15 -23.25 -15.80 -15.00
CA ASN A 15 -24.40 -16.71 -14.99
C ASN A 15 -24.85 -17.04 -13.56
N GLN A 16 -23.92 -17.11 -12.61
CA GLN A 16 -24.25 -17.33 -11.20
C GLN A 16 -25.00 -16.15 -10.59
N VAL A 17 -24.56 -14.90 -10.88
CA VAL A 17 -25.27 -13.70 -10.42
C VAL A 17 -26.66 -13.60 -11.06
N TRP A 18 -26.75 -13.79 -12.37
CA TRP A 18 -28.05 -13.77 -13.08
C TRP A 18 -29.02 -14.83 -12.57
N ASN A 19 -28.53 -16.04 -12.28
CA ASN A 19 -29.35 -17.08 -11.67
C ASN A 19 -29.80 -16.72 -10.25
N GLY A 20 -28.96 -15.99 -9.50
CA GLY A 20 -29.32 -15.41 -8.23
C GLY A 20 -30.46 -14.41 -8.36
N ALA A 21 -30.32 -13.44 -9.26
CA ALA A 21 -31.28 -12.37 -9.51
C ALA A 21 -32.57 -12.80 -10.23
N GLY A 22 -32.60 -14.01 -10.82
CA GLY A 22 -33.73 -14.46 -11.64
C GLY A 22 -33.87 -13.71 -12.98
N GLU A 23 -32.92 -12.85 -13.33
CA GLU A 23 -32.91 -12.03 -14.54
C GLU A 23 -31.57 -12.18 -15.26
N TYR A 24 -31.58 -12.20 -16.59
CA TYR A 24 -30.40 -12.44 -17.42
C TYR A 24 -30.05 -11.23 -18.28
N GLY A 25 -28.78 -11.12 -18.65
CA GLY A 25 -28.33 -10.15 -19.65
C GLY A 25 -28.02 -8.75 -19.12
N PHE A 26 -28.18 -8.49 -17.83
CA PHE A 26 -27.78 -7.22 -17.22
C PHE A 26 -26.32 -7.24 -16.75
N GLN A 27 -25.76 -6.09 -16.50
CA GLN A 27 -24.43 -5.96 -15.91
C GLN A 27 -24.54 -5.89 -14.38
N PRO A 28 -24.00 -6.89 -13.64
CA PRO A 28 -24.05 -6.88 -12.17
C PRO A 28 -23.21 -5.74 -11.57
N VAL A 29 -23.63 -5.31 -10.38
CA VAL A 29 -22.87 -4.35 -9.57
C VAL A 29 -21.64 -5.02 -8.97
N PHE A 30 -21.78 -6.28 -8.54
CA PHE A 30 -20.71 -7.07 -7.91
C PHE A 30 -20.63 -8.47 -8.48
N VAL A 31 -19.40 -9.00 -8.55
CA VAL A 31 -19.10 -10.37 -8.97
C VAL A 31 -17.96 -10.92 -8.11
N SER A 32 -18.09 -12.18 -7.68
CA SER A 32 -17.11 -12.91 -6.87
C SER A 32 -16.54 -14.12 -7.63
N ASN A 33 -15.50 -14.72 -7.09
CA ASN A 33 -14.97 -16.02 -7.58
C ASN A 33 -15.70 -17.23 -6.96
N THR A 34 -16.63 -17.02 -6.03
CA THR A 34 -17.36 -18.08 -5.34
C THR A 34 -18.81 -18.14 -5.78
N LEU A 35 -19.34 -19.36 -5.93
CA LEU A 35 -20.72 -19.60 -6.33
C LEU A 35 -21.70 -18.96 -5.35
N TYR A 36 -21.51 -19.19 -4.05
CA TYR A 36 -22.39 -18.67 -3.02
C TYR A 36 -22.50 -17.15 -3.06
N MET A 37 -21.37 -16.44 -3.04
CA MET A 37 -21.39 -14.98 -3.03
C MET A 37 -21.87 -14.37 -4.35
N ASN A 38 -21.70 -15.04 -5.47
CA ASN A 38 -22.33 -14.61 -6.72
C ASN A 38 -23.85 -14.74 -6.67
N THR A 39 -24.36 -15.83 -6.08
CA THR A 39 -25.79 -16.02 -5.85
C THR A 39 -26.35 -14.94 -4.90
N ILE A 40 -25.66 -14.65 -3.80
CA ILE A 40 -26.01 -13.59 -2.86
C ILE A 40 -25.96 -12.20 -3.52
N ALA A 41 -24.99 -11.94 -4.39
CA ALA A 41 -24.90 -10.68 -5.13
C ALA A 41 -26.12 -10.48 -6.05
N GLY A 42 -26.53 -11.53 -6.75
CA GLY A 42 -27.74 -11.49 -7.58
C GLY A 42 -29.01 -11.25 -6.77
N LEU A 43 -29.18 -11.97 -5.67
CA LEU A 43 -30.30 -11.78 -4.74
C LEU A 43 -30.29 -10.39 -4.08
N ALA A 44 -29.13 -9.82 -3.82
CA ALA A 44 -29.00 -8.46 -3.28
C ALA A 44 -29.39 -7.41 -4.33
N GLU A 45 -29.07 -7.61 -5.61
CA GLU A 45 -29.52 -6.73 -6.69
C GLU A 45 -31.03 -6.82 -6.90
N GLU A 46 -31.63 -8.02 -6.77
CA GLU A 46 -33.09 -8.18 -6.75
C GLU A 46 -33.72 -7.46 -5.55
N PHE A 47 -33.12 -7.59 -4.35
CA PHE A 47 -33.67 -7.05 -3.10
C PHE A 47 -33.60 -5.52 -3.03
N PHE A 48 -32.47 -4.91 -3.35
CA PHE A 48 -32.27 -3.46 -3.26
C PHE A 48 -32.65 -2.70 -4.53
N GLY A 49 -32.64 -3.35 -5.66
CA GLY A 49 -32.50 -2.71 -6.97
C GLY A 49 -31.03 -2.30 -7.23
N LYS A 50 -30.60 -2.45 -8.45
CA LYS A 50 -29.22 -2.21 -8.87
C LYS A 50 -28.69 -0.82 -8.51
N GLU A 51 -29.51 0.22 -8.78
CA GLU A 51 -29.10 1.62 -8.56
C GLU A 51 -28.95 1.94 -7.08
N ALA A 52 -29.87 1.44 -6.24
CA ALA A 52 -29.84 1.68 -4.80
C ALA A 52 -28.67 0.93 -4.14
N LEU A 53 -28.40 -0.32 -4.53
CA LEU A 53 -27.27 -1.09 -4.03
C LEU A 53 -25.94 -0.40 -4.40
N GLN A 54 -25.82 0.05 -5.64
CA GLN A 54 -24.63 0.78 -6.09
C GLN A 54 -24.47 2.10 -5.33
N ALA A 55 -25.53 2.87 -5.14
CA ALA A 55 -25.51 4.13 -4.42
C ALA A 55 -25.10 3.95 -2.95
N LEU A 56 -25.53 2.86 -2.31
CA LEU A 56 -25.11 2.53 -0.95
C LEU A 56 -23.61 2.38 -0.85
N PHE A 57 -22.99 1.57 -1.70
CA PHE A 57 -21.54 1.33 -1.67
C PHE A 57 -20.72 2.54 -2.16
N ASP A 58 -21.27 3.38 -3.03
CA ASP A 58 -20.66 4.62 -3.47
C ASP A 58 -20.52 5.66 -2.33
N THR A 59 -21.29 5.49 -1.24
CA THR A 59 -21.27 6.40 -0.08
C THR A 59 -19.91 6.48 0.58
N TRP A 60 -19.16 5.39 0.61
CA TRP A 60 -17.81 5.31 1.19
C TRP A 60 -16.73 4.95 0.16
N GLU A 61 -17.02 5.07 -1.12
CA GLU A 61 -16.05 4.83 -2.18
C GLU A 61 -14.87 5.80 -2.07
N GLY A 62 -13.66 5.26 -2.12
CA GLY A 62 -12.40 6.02 -2.00
C GLY A 62 -12.02 6.37 -0.56
N ASP A 63 -12.75 5.88 0.45
CA ASP A 63 -12.32 5.95 1.84
C ASP A 63 -11.16 4.96 2.09
N ILE A 64 -10.25 5.31 3.01
CA ILE A 64 -9.11 4.47 3.40
C ILE A 64 -9.56 3.12 4.00
N TRP A 65 -10.75 3.08 4.59
CA TRP A 65 -11.36 1.89 5.19
C TRP A 65 -12.43 1.25 4.29
N GLN A 66 -12.49 1.63 3.02
CA GLN A 66 -13.51 1.13 2.09
C GLN A 66 -13.67 -0.39 2.16
N GLY A 67 -12.58 -1.15 2.06
CA GLY A 67 -12.64 -2.61 2.10
C GLY A 67 -13.15 -3.18 3.44
N THR A 68 -12.99 -2.45 4.56
CA THR A 68 -13.56 -2.82 5.86
C THR A 68 -15.06 -2.52 5.89
N TYR A 69 -15.48 -1.39 5.33
CA TYR A 69 -16.90 -1.03 5.24
C TYR A 69 -17.65 -1.94 4.28
N ASP A 70 -17.05 -2.28 3.14
CA ASP A 70 -17.60 -3.26 2.20
C ASP A 70 -17.83 -4.62 2.89
N ARG A 71 -16.82 -5.13 3.60
CA ARG A 71 -16.94 -6.40 4.35
C ARG A 71 -18.04 -6.37 5.40
N PHE A 72 -18.13 -5.29 6.15
CA PHE A 72 -19.14 -5.14 7.17
C PHE A 72 -20.54 -5.02 6.56
N ALA A 73 -20.71 -4.22 5.52
CA ALA A 73 -21.99 -4.08 4.82
C ALA A 73 -22.48 -5.42 4.24
N TRP A 74 -21.55 -6.20 3.65
CA TRP A 74 -21.90 -7.51 3.12
C TRP A 74 -22.33 -8.54 4.17
N LEU A 75 -21.90 -8.43 5.43
CA LEU A 75 -22.43 -9.30 6.49
C LEU A 75 -23.92 -9.05 6.74
N LEU A 76 -24.36 -7.78 6.77
CA LEU A 76 -25.76 -7.44 6.97
C LEU A 76 -26.62 -7.76 5.74
N ILE A 77 -26.11 -7.43 4.55
CA ILE A 77 -26.80 -7.71 3.29
C ILE A 77 -26.98 -9.22 3.09
N GLU A 78 -25.89 -9.98 3.27
CA GLU A 78 -25.95 -11.45 3.14
C GLU A 78 -26.98 -12.04 4.09
N GLN A 79 -26.98 -11.62 5.34
CA GLN A 79 -27.92 -12.16 6.33
C GLN A 79 -29.39 -11.86 5.99
N ALA A 80 -29.69 -10.64 5.58
CA ALA A 80 -31.04 -10.24 5.20
C ALA A 80 -31.53 -11.00 3.96
N VAL A 81 -30.69 -11.06 2.94
CA VAL A 81 -30.99 -11.73 1.66
C VAL A 81 -31.08 -13.23 1.84
N TYR A 82 -30.15 -13.86 2.60
CA TYR A 82 -30.18 -15.29 2.89
C TYR A 82 -31.46 -15.70 3.61
N ARG A 83 -31.81 -15.04 4.72
CA ARG A 83 -33.02 -15.37 5.49
C ARG A 83 -34.28 -15.28 4.65
N ARG A 84 -34.39 -14.25 3.83
CA ARG A 84 -35.57 -14.03 3.00
C ARG A 84 -35.76 -15.08 1.91
N ASN A 85 -34.60 -15.55 1.35
CA ASN A 85 -34.62 -16.47 0.21
C ASN A 85 -34.48 -17.94 0.61
N LEU A 86 -34.09 -18.28 1.83
CA LEU A 86 -33.95 -19.65 2.29
C LEU A 86 -35.21 -20.51 2.10
N PRO A 87 -36.45 -20.01 2.43
CA PRO A 87 -37.65 -20.78 2.21
C PRO A 87 -37.95 -21.10 0.75
N LEU A 88 -37.52 -20.25 -0.17
CA LEU A 88 -37.71 -20.39 -1.62
C LEU A 88 -36.59 -21.19 -2.29
N ARG A 89 -35.41 -21.17 -1.71
CA ARG A 89 -34.16 -21.77 -2.27
C ARG A 89 -33.42 -22.54 -1.18
N PRO A 90 -33.88 -23.74 -0.76
CA PRO A 90 -33.25 -24.50 0.33
C PRO A 90 -31.77 -24.84 0.11
N ALA A 91 -31.34 -25.00 -1.15
CA ALA A 91 -29.93 -25.24 -1.51
C ALA A 91 -28.97 -24.10 -1.07
N LEU A 92 -29.48 -22.93 -0.71
CA LEU A 92 -28.65 -21.85 -0.16
C LEU A 92 -28.02 -22.24 1.18
N GLU A 93 -28.63 -23.15 1.94
CA GLU A 93 -28.08 -23.60 3.22
C GLU A 93 -26.78 -24.37 3.03
N ASP A 94 -26.76 -25.29 2.09
CA ASP A 94 -25.56 -26.08 1.79
C ASP A 94 -24.46 -25.22 1.19
N LEU A 95 -24.80 -24.35 0.24
CA LEU A 95 -23.85 -23.41 -0.35
C LEU A 95 -23.28 -22.44 0.69
N ARG A 96 -24.07 -22.03 1.67
CA ARG A 96 -23.62 -21.17 2.77
C ARG A 96 -22.64 -21.88 3.68
N ARG A 97 -22.90 -23.16 4.00
CA ARG A 97 -21.99 -23.99 4.80
C ARG A 97 -20.66 -24.21 4.10
N ASP A 98 -20.69 -24.62 2.84
CA ASP A 98 -19.47 -24.81 2.03
C ASP A 98 -18.65 -23.51 1.96
N TYR A 99 -19.32 -22.37 1.78
CA TYR A 99 -18.67 -21.08 1.78
C TYR A 99 -18.08 -20.70 3.14
N ALA A 100 -18.78 -20.99 4.23
CA ALA A 100 -18.34 -20.70 5.60
C ALA A 100 -17.06 -21.53 5.93
N ASP A 101 -17.02 -22.81 5.57
CA ASP A 101 -15.83 -23.65 5.72
C ASP A 101 -14.64 -23.11 4.92
N PHE A 102 -14.85 -22.80 3.64
CA PHE A 102 -13.84 -22.19 2.79
C PHE A 102 -13.30 -20.88 3.37
N PHE A 103 -14.21 -20.02 3.85
CA PHE A 103 -13.85 -18.71 4.43
C PHE A 103 -13.02 -18.87 5.71
N LEU A 104 -13.45 -19.71 6.64
CA LEU A 104 -12.75 -19.95 7.91
C LEU A 104 -11.37 -20.58 7.69
N ASP A 105 -11.25 -21.56 6.79
CA ASP A 105 -9.99 -22.16 6.39
C ASP A 105 -9.04 -21.11 5.77
N SER A 106 -9.56 -20.21 4.95
CA SER A 106 -8.79 -19.10 4.40
C SER A 106 -8.28 -18.12 5.47
N LEU A 107 -9.08 -17.87 6.53
CA LEU A 107 -8.68 -17.04 7.66
C LEU A 107 -7.62 -17.72 8.54
N GLU A 108 -7.68 -19.03 8.72
CA GLU A 108 -6.69 -19.77 9.51
C GLU A 108 -5.32 -19.83 8.84
N ARG A 109 -5.29 -19.90 7.52
CA ARG A 109 -4.07 -19.84 6.72
C ARG A 109 -3.41 -18.46 6.72
N ARG A 110 -4.14 -17.42 7.09
CA ARG A 110 -3.59 -16.08 7.29
C ARG A 110 -3.00 -15.98 8.69
N SER A 111 -1.79 -15.45 8.78
CA SER A 111 -1.14 -15.21 10.07
C SER A 111 -2.00 -14.25 10.92
N ARG A 112 -2.19 -14.57 12.21
CA ARG A 112 -2.96 -13.76 13.17
C ARG A 112 -2.42 -12.34 13.37
N SER A 113 -1.24 -12.03 12.83
CA SER A 113 -0.60 -10.71 12.92
C SER A 113 -1.13 -9.67 11.93
N GLU A 114 -2.05 -10.03 11.05
CA GLU A 114 -2.33 -9.24 9.84
C GLU A 114 -3.42 -8.16 10.00
N ASN A 115 -4.23 -8.19 11.06
CA ASN A 115 -5.35 -7.26 11.19
C ASN A 115 -5.27 -6.36 12.43
N MET A 116 -5.54 -5.07 12.26
CA MET A 116 -5.51 -4.10 13.37
C MET A 116 -6.72 -3.15 13.33
N GLY A 117 -7.14 -2.69 14.52
CA GLY A 117 -8.17 -1.67 14.67
C GLY A 117 -9.53 -2.07 14.08
N LYS A 118 -10.05 -1.30 13.14
CA LYS A 118 -11.36 -1.54 12.50
C LYS A 118 -11.39 -2.82 11.66
N ALA A 119 -10.28 -3.16 11.01
CA ALA A 119 -10.15 -4.38 10.22
C ALA A 119 -10.20 -5.62 11.10
N LEU A 120 -9.54 -5.59 12.27
CA LEU A 120 -9.59 -6.67 13.25
C LEU A 120 -11.01 -6.85 13.81
N LEU A 121 -11.70 -5.74 14.13
CA LEU A 121 -13.09 -5.77 14.57
C LEU A 121 -13.98 -6.45 13.52
N CYS A 122 -13.85 -6.06 12.25
CA CYS A 122 -14.62 -6.65 11.16
C CYS A 122 -14.31 -8.15 10.98
N GLU A 123 -13.04 -8.55 11.07
CA GLU A 123 -12.63 -9.96 10.97
C GLU A 123 -13.17 -10.80 12.14
N SER A 124 -13.13 -10.28 13.38
CA SER A 124 -13.72 -10.96 14.54
C SER A 124 -15.22 -11.20 14.33
N LEU A 125 -15.94 -10.20 13.80
CA LEU A 125 -17.36 -10.33 13.48
C LEU A 125 -17.62 -11.33 12.34
N GLN A 126 -16.81 -11.30 11.27
CA GLN A 126 -16.91 -12.27 10.17
C GLN A 126 -16.64 -13.70 10.66
N ARG A 127 -15.61 -13.90 11.50
CA ARG A 127 -15.29 -15.21 12.08
C ARG A 127 -16.44 -15.74 12.92
N ALA A 128 -17.00 -14.91 13.79
CA ALA A 128 -18.16 -15.28 14.61
C ALA A 128 -19.36 -15.64 13.74
N TYR A 129 -19.61 -14.85 12.70
CA TYR A 129 -20.73 -15.01 11.78
C TYR A 129 -20.66 -16.31 10.99
N TRP A 130 -19.50 -16.62 10.41
CA TRP A 130 -19.34 -17.84 9.61
C TRP A 130 -19.25 -19.12 10.48
N ARG A 131 -18.74 -19.02 11.71
CA ARG A 131 -18.83 -20.13 12.67
C ARG A 131 -20.29 -20.46 13.01
N GLU A 132 -21.11 -19.46 13.22
CA GLU A 132 -22.52 -19.67 13.48
C GLU A 132 -23.25 -20.28 12.26
N ALA A 133 -22.86 -19.93 11.05
CA ALA A 133 -23.37 -20.55 9.83
C ALA A 133 -23.07 -22.07 9.75
N LEU A 134 -22.01 -22.53 10.40
CA LEU A 134 -21.66 -23.95 10.56
C LEU A 134 -22.30 -24.61 11.79
N GLY A 135 -23.17 -23.91 12.54
CA GLY A 135 -23.73 -24.39 13.79
C GLY A 135 -22.73 -24.42 14.96
N GLN A 136 -21.59 -23.76 14.82
CA GLN A 136 -20.57 -23.67 15.86
C GLN A 136 -20.81 -22.43 16.76
N SER A 137 -20.23 -22.45 17.97
CA SER A 137 -20.22 -21.26 18.83
C SER A 137 -19.50 -20.10 18.13
N PRO A 138 -20.03 -18.86 18.20
CA PRO A 138 -19.35 -17.68 17.63
C PRO A 138 -17.95 -17.41 18.21
N GLY A 139 -17.61 -18.05 19.32
CA GLY A 139 -16.34 -17.85 20.01
C GLY A 139 -16.40 -16.73 21.06
N MET A 140 -15.26 -16.47 21.72
CA MET A 140 -15.15 -15.36 22.67
C MET A 140 -15.05 -14.04 21.91
N LEU A 141 -16.09 -13.23 22.00
CA LEU A 141 -16.14 -11.87 21.52
C LEU A 141 -15.89 -10.90 22.69
N LEU A 142 -15.16 -9.82 22.42
CA LEU A 142 -15.05 -8.70 23.37
C LEU A 142 -16.44 -8.04 23.56
N PRO A 143 -16.71 -7.40 24.70
CA PRO A 143 -18.04 -6.80 24.96
C PRO A 143 -18.53 -5.87 23.85
N LYS A 144 -17.63 -5.10 23.25
CA LYS A 144 -17.94 -4.23 22.10
C LYS A 144 -18.29 -5.03 20.84
N GLU A 145 -17.56 -6.10 20.58
CA GLU A 145 -17.80 -6.99 19.42
C GLU A 145 -19.13 -7.74 19.57
N ALA A 146 -19.41 -8.27 20.76
CA ALA A 146 -20.67 -8.94 21.08
C ALA A 146 -21.88 -8.02 20.87
N LYS A 147 -21.78 -6.75 21.34
CA LYS A 147 -22.81 -5.75 21.13
C LYS A 147 -23.02 -5.46 19.64
N LEU A 148 -21.94 -5.32 18.87
CA LEU A 148 -22.06 -5.06 17.44
C LEU A 148 -22.56 -6.29 16.67
N TYR A 149 -22.16 -7.49 17.09
CA TYR A 149 -22.66 -8.74 16.55
C TYR A 149 -24.19 -8.90 16.75
N SER A 150 -24.72 -8.53 17.93
CA SER A 150 -26.17 -8.51 18.16
C SER A 150 -26.92 -7.52 17.24
N LYS A 151 -26.30 -6.38 16.95
CA LYS A 151 -26.86 -5.39 15.99
C LYS A 151 -26.89 -5.95 14.55
N ILE A 152 -25.89 -6.71 14.13
CA ILE A 152 -25.91 -7.38 12.82
C ILE A 152 -27.14 -8.27 12.71
N ARG A 153 -27.42 -9.06 13.75
CA ARG A 153 -28.60 -9.96 13.77
C ARG A 153 -29.94 -9.20 13.68
N GLN A 154 -30.03 -8.02 14.29
CA GLN A 154 -31.23 -7.18 14.23
C GLN A 154 -31.52 -6.61 12.82
N GLY A 155 -30.48 -6.46 11.99
CA GLY A 155 -30.62 -5.99 10.61
C GLY A 155 -31.24 -7.00 9.64
N ALA A 156 -31.37 -8.27 10.03
CA ALA A 156 -31.76 -9.37 9.13
C ALA A 156 -33.19 -9.25 8.54
N ASP A 157 -34.09 -8.64 9.28
CA ASP A 157 -35.52 -8.58 8.92
C ASP A 157 -35.94 -7.19 8.38
N LEU A 158 -34.95 -6.31 8.11
CA LEU A 158 -35.19 -4.97 7.61
C LEU A 158 -35.48 -4.97 6.09
N GLU A 159 -36.36 -4.07 5.66
CA GLU A 159 -36.58 -3.78 4.25
C GLU A 159 -35.37 -3.03 3.62
N PRO A 160 -35.21 -3.06 2.28
CA PRO A 160 -34.01 -2.56 1.61
C PRO A 160 -33.59 -1.15 2.02
N GLU A 161 -34.51 -0.19 2.02
CA GLU A 161 -34.20 1.19 2.38
C GLU A 161 -33.84 1.36 3.85
N ALA A 162 -34.50 0.62 4.73
CA ALA A 162 -34.25 0.64 6.17
C ALA A 162 -32.89 -0.02 6.46
N LEU A 163 -32.57 -1.13 5.79
CA LEU A 163 -31.29 -1.81 5.92
C LEU A 163 -30.13 -0.93 5.43
N GLY A 164 -30.28 -0.24 4.31
CA GLY A 164 -29.25 0.71 3.82
C GLY A 164 -28.97 1.83 4.82
N LYS A 165 -30.00 2.43 5.41
CA LYS A 165 -29.87 3.45 6.47
C LYS A 165 -29.20 2.86 7.72
N TYR A 166 -29.61 1.68 8.13
CA TYR A 166 -29.08 0.98 9.29
C TYR A 166 -27.57 0.66 9.15
N ILE A 167 -27.15 0.19 7.98
CA ILE A 167 -25.72 -0.02 7.67
C ILE A 167 -24.93 1.28 7.85
N LEU A 168 -25.42 2.40 7.30
CA LEU A 168 -24.78 3.70 7.42
C LEU A 168 -24.71 4.20 8.86
N GLU A 169 -25.74 3.96 9.68
CA GLU A 169 -25.74 4.30 11.10
C GLU A 169 -24.69 3.51 11.88
N LEU A 170 -24.60 2.20 11.63
CA LEU A 170 -23.60 1.34 12.27
C LEU A 170 -22.18 1.72 11.84
N LEU A 171 -21.96 2.02 10.57
CA LEU A 171 -20.66 2.50 10.09
C LEU A 171 -20.27 3.83 10.77
N LYS A 172 -21.22 4.73 11.00
CA LYS A 172 -20.98 5.97 11.73
C LYS A 172 -20.69 5.74 13.21
N SER A 173 -21.54 4.98 13.90
CA SER A 173 -21.47 4.82 15.35
C SER A 173 -20.30 3.94 15.80
N ASP A 174 -20.08 2.83 15.11
CA ASP A 174 -19.16 1.78 15.57
C ASP A 174 -17.81 1.78 14.84
N PHE A 175 -17.80 2.19 13.55
CA PHE A 175 -16.58 2.32 12.76
C PHE A 175 -16.11 3.78 12.58
N GLY A 176 -16.87 4.76 13.09
CA GLY A 176 -16.53 6.17 12.98
C GLY A 176 -16.44 6.62 11.53
N PHE A 177 -17.30 6.10 10.68
CA PHE A 177 -17.49 6.61 9.33
C PHE A 177 -18.09 8.01 9.39
N THR A 178 -17.45 8.97 8.78
CA THR A 178 -18.02 10.31 8.57
C THR A 178 -18.19 10.48 7.08
N ARG A 179 -19.42 10.79 6.67
CA ARG A 179 -19.74 11.05 5.27
C ARG A 179 -18.77 12.14 4.78
N VAL A 180 -17.87 11.79 3.89
CA VAL A 180 -17.14 12.80 3.14
C VAL A 180 -18.20 13.57 2.37
N GLN A 181 -18.43 14.85 2.72
CA GLN A 181 -19.20 15.77 1.90
C GLN A 181 -18.42 16.07 0.62
N ALA A 182 -18.15 15.06 -0.16
CA ALA A 182 -17.67 15.19 -1.50
C ALA A 182 -18.78 14.66 -2.40
N ARG A 183 -19.71 15.52 -2.64
CA ARG A 183 -20.54 15.67 -3.82
C ARG A 183 -21.94 16.11 -3.48
N GLY A 184 -22.12 17.39 -3.83
CA GLY A 184 -23.40 17.99 -3.85
C GLY A 184 -24.43 17.10 -4.54
N LYS A 185 -25.57 17.02 -3.89
CA LYS A 185 -26.92 16.96 -4.48
C LYS A 185 -27.04 16.21 -5.81
N TYR A 186 -26.81 14.91 -5.79
CA TYR A 186 -27.25 14.06 -6.90
C TYR A 186 -28.78 13.98 -6.99
N TRP A 187 -29.50 14.44 -5.97
CA TRP A 187 -30.96 14.42 -5.90
C TRP A 187 -31.63 15.65 -6.55
N GLU A 188 -30.83 16.65 -6.99
CA GLU A 188 -31.33 17.89 -7.62
C GLU A 188 -30.72 18.13 -9.01
N LEU A 189 -30.36 17.08 -9.74
CA LEU A 189 -30.04 17.24 -11.16
C LEU A 189 -31.35 17.51 -11.92
N PRO A 190 -31.44 18.63 -12.68
CA PRO A 190 -32.57 18.93 -13.52
C PRO A 190 -32.90 17.74 -14.43
N GLN A 191 -34.21 17.48 -14.63
CA GLN A 191 -34.69 16.32 -15.42
C GLN A 191 -34.03 16.20 -16.81
N TRP A 192 -33.59 17.29 -17.42
CA TRP A 192 -32.98 17.30 -18.75
C TRP A 192 -31.56 16.67 -18.78
N LEU A 193 -30.83 16.60 -17.65
CA LEU A 193 -29.54 15.90 -17.55
C LEU A 193 -29.68 14.37 -17.46
N ARG A 194 -30.89 13.85 -17.27
CA ARG A 194 -31.16 12.40 -17.27
C ARG A 194 -31.09 11.76 -18.66
N PHE A 195 -31.14 12.56 -19.71
CA PHE A 195 -31.11 12.10 -21.10
C PHE A 195 -29.71 12.00 -21.73
N LEU A 196 -28.66 12.38 -21.03
CA LEU A 196 -27.30 12.10 -21.52
C LEU A 196 -27.06 10.59 -21.43
N PRO A 197 -26.64 9.95 -22.55
CA PRO A 197 -26.39 8.52 -22.57
C PRO A 197 -25.31 8.20 -21.54
N GLN A 198 -25.72 7.62 -20.43
CA GLN A 198 -24.78 7.07 -19.45
C GLN A 198 -24.08 5.89 -20.14
N ARG A 199 -22.83 6.06 -20.53
CA ARG A 199 -22.00 4.93 -20.97
C ARG A 199 -21.92 3.95 -19.81
N LYS A 200 -22.56 2.79 -20.00
CA LYS A 200 -22.49 1.67 -19.05
C LYS A 200 -21.01 1.30 -18.85
N PRO A 201 -20.56 1.08 -17.63
CA PRO A 201 -19.23 0.56 -17.42
C PRO A 201 -19.13 -0.84 -18.04
N ASP A 202 -18.20 -1.04 -18.95
CA ASP A 202 -18.04 -2.29 -19.72
C ASP A 202 -17.23 -3.37 -18.98
N VAL A 203 -16.96 -3.20 -17.69
CA VAL A 203 -16.09 -4.12 -16.94
C VAL A 203 -16.81 -4.64 -15.71
N LEU A 204 -16.92 -5.97 -15.60
CA LEU A 204 -17.21 -6.66 -14.36
C LEU A 204 -16.22 -6.24 -13.27
N GLN A 205 -16.72 -6.01 -12.06
CA GLN A 205 -15.90 -5.66 -10.90
C GLN A 205 -15.82 -6.86 -9.93
N PRO A 206 -15.10 -7.96 -10.26
CA PRO A 206 -14.99 -9.12 -9.39
C PRO A 206 -14.30 -8.78 -8.06
N GLN A 207 -13.42 -7.80 -8.09
CA GLN A 207 -12.55 -7.45 -6.96
C GLN A 207 -13.27 -6.81 -5.78
N ARG A 208 -14.39 -6.12 -5.99
CA ARG A 208 -15.07 -5.42 -4.89
C ARG A 208 -15.75 -6.37 -3.92
N LEU A 209 -16.38 -7.44 -4.42
CA LEU A 209 -17.00 -8.45 -3.57
C LEU A 209 -15.96 -9.35 -2.89
N GLU A 210 -14.90 -9.74 -3.59
CA GLU A 210 -13.78 -10.47 -3.01
C GLU A 210 -13.09 -9.68 -1.91
N ASN A 211 -12.87 -8.39 -2.12
CA ASN A 211 -12.35 -7.50 -1.10
C ASN A 211 -13.30 -7.38 0.09
N ALA A 212 -14.61 -7.38 -0.13
CA ALA A 212 -15.59 -7.39 0.94
C ALA A 212 -15.54 -8.67 1.79
N VAL A 213 -15.19 -9.79 1.17
CA VAL A 213 -15.29 -11.11 1.76
C VAL A 213 -13.96 -11.68 2.23
N LEU A 214 -12.88 -11.50 1.46
CA LEU A 214 -11.58 -12.14 1.69
C LEU A 214 -10.41 -11.16 1.87
N SER A 215 -10.63 -9.90 1.78
CA SER A 215 -9.75 -8.85 1.40
C SER A 215 -8.37 -8.76 2.04
N GLU A 216 -7.45 -8.69 1.19
CA GLU A 216 -6.42 -7.65 1.21
C GLU A 216 -7.04 -6.35 0.65
N MET A 217 -6.88 -5.19 1.30
CA MET A 217 -7.42 -3.89 0.88
C MET A 217 -6.75 -3.41 -0.41
N ASN A 218 -6.96 -4.12 -1.49
CA ASN A 218 -6.21 -3.89 -2.71
C ASN A 218 -7.09 -3.69 -3.91
N SER A 219 -8.09 -2.95 -3.90
CA SER A 219 -8.72 -2.53 -5.15
C SER A 219 -10.05 -1.84 -4.94
N GLY A 220 -9.99 -0.57 -4.64
CA GLY A 220 -11.07 0.26 -5.07
C GLY A 220 -11.08 0.27 -6.60
N THR A 221 -11.91 -0.53 -7.20
CA THR A 221 -12.25 -0.32 -8.59
C THR A 221 -12.92 1.02 -8.71
N GLN A 222 -12.17 2.00 -9.21
CA GLN A 222 -12.78 3.24 -9.60
C GLN A 222 -13.77 2.98 -10.75
N LYS A 223 -15.03 3.38 -10.56
CA LYS A 223 -15.89 3.67 -11.70
C LYS A 223 -15.10 4.55 -12.66
N ARG A 224 -14.94 4.12 -13.91
CA ARG A 224 -14.59 5.01 -15.01
C ARG A 224 -15.59 6.15 -15.03
N ARG A 225 -15.28 7.24 -14.36
CA ARG A 225 -15.99 8.49 -14.57
C ARG A 225 -15.80 8.90 -16.00
N GLY A 226 -16.90 9.29 -16.60
CA GLY A 226 -16.95 9.76 -17.97
C GLY A 226 -15.82 10.75 -18.26
N TRP A 227 -15.18 10.56 -19.35
CA TRP A 227 -14.12 11.37 -19.95
C TRP A 227 -14.58 12.85 -20.05
N GLY A 228 -14.24 13.66 -19.11
CA GLY A 228 -14.58 15.08 -19.11
C GLY A 228 -14.15 15.82 -17.85
N SER A 229 -13.96 15.10 -16.75
CA SER A 229 -13.50 15.68 -15.50
C SER A 229 -12.14 15.09 -15.13
N GLN A 230 -11.08 15.56 -15.77
CA GLN A 230 -9.74 15.49 -15.18
C GLN A 230 -9.82 16.25 -13.85
N ARG A 231 -10.00 15.54 -12.74
CA ARG A 231 -9.69 16.12 -11.44
C ARG A 231 -8.19 16.29 -11.38
N LYS A 232 -7.74 17.49 -11.75
CA LYS A 232 -6.53 18.07 -11.16
C LYS A 232 -6.73 17.95 -9.65
N GLY A 233 -5.76 17.44 -8.89
CA GLY A 233 -5.81 17.41 -7.45
C GLY A 233 -6.27 18.80 -6.97
N GLY A 234 -7.55 18.90 -6.64
CA GLY A 234 -8.17 20.19 -6.33
C GLY A 234 -7.59 20.71 -5.03
N LYS A 235 -7.73 22.01 -4.75
CA LYS A 235 -7.30 22.59 -3.47
C LYS A 235 -7.82 21.81 -2.27
N ASP A 236 -9.01 21.20 -2.39
CA ASP A 236 -9.62 20.35 -1.39
C ASP A 236 -8.92 19.00 -1.17
N ASP A 237 -8.38 18.39 -2.23
CA ASP A 237 -7.65 17.13 -2.15
C ASP A 237 -6.25 17.36 -1.56
N LEU A 238 -5.58 18.45 -1.93
CA LEU A 238 -4.32 18.85 -1.34
C LEU A 238 -4.46 19.19 0.15
N ALA A 239 -5.50 19.92 0.54
CA ALA A 239 -5.79 20.22 1.95
C ALA A 239 -6.11 18.96 2.75
N TYR A 240 -6.77 17.96 2.15
CA TYR A 240 -6.99 16.65 2.77
C TYR A 240 -5.68 15.90 2.96
N VAL A 241 -4.83 15.85 1.94
CA VAL A 241 -3.51 15.19 2.00
C VAL A 241 -2.61 15.87 3.04
N GLU A 242 -2.59 17.20 3.08
CA GLU A 242 -1.88 17.96 4.12
C GLU A 242 -2.36 17.58 5.52
N GLY A 243 -3.66 17.43 5.70
CA GLY A 243 -4.24 17.01 6.97
C GLY A 243 -3.88 15.57 7.37
N CYS A 244 -3.73 14.66 6.41
CA CYS A 244 -3.38 13.26 6.66
C CYS A 244 -1.88 13.05 6.93
N PHE A 245 -1.02 13.72 6.16
CA PHE A 245 0.42 13.44 6.12
C PHE A 245 1.29 14.58 6.61
N GLY A 246 0.71 15.75 6.84
CA GLY A 246 1.42 16.96 7.28
C GLY A 246 1.77 17.92 6.15
N ARG A 247 2.36 19.06 6.53
CA ARG A 247 2.68 20.16 5.63
C ARG A 247 3.62 19.75 4.50
N CYS A 248 3.42 20.39 3.34
CA CYS A 248 4.34 20.24 2.23
C CYS A 248 5.71 20.85 2.57
N ARG A 249 6.78 20.15 2.21
CA ARG A 249 8.17 20.60 2.38
C ARG A 249 8.55 21.73 1.44
N TYR A 250 7.88 21.81 0.30
CA TYR A 250 8.14 22.83 -0.72
C TYR A 250 7.09 23.92 -0.69
N SER A 251 7.50 25.14 -1.07
CA SER A 251 6.55 26.22 -1.34
C SER A 251 5.62 25.86 -2.51
N PRO A 252 4.41 26.44 -2.61
CA PRO A 252 3.47 26.13 -3.69
C PRO A 252 4.07 26.31 -5.08
N ASN A 253 4.85 27.39 -5.31
CA ASN A 253 5.49 27.63 -6.59
C ASN A 253 6.53 26.55 -6.93
N ARG A 254 7.36 26.18 -5.94
CA ARG A 254 8.36 25.13 -6.12
C ARG A 254 7.74 23.75 -6.34
N LEU A 255 6.65 23.46 -5.65
CA LEU A 255 5.90 22.21 -5.84
C LEU A 255 5.32 22.14 -7.27
N GLU A 256 4.81 23.24 -7.78
CA GLU A 256 4.30 23.31 -9.15
C GLU A 256 5.41 23.13 -10.20
N GLU A 257 6.59 23.73 -10.02
CA GLU A 257 7.76 23.48 -10.88
C GLU A 257 8.16 21.99 -10.89
N ILE A 258 8.18 21.36 -9.71
CA ILE A 258 8.49 19.93 -9.58
C ILE A 258 7.42 19.10 -10.28
N ARG A 259 6.15 19.44 -10.11
CA ARG A 259 5.03 18.76 -10.77
C ARG A 259 5.15 18.84 -12.29
N GLN A 260 5.46 20.00 -12.85
CA GLN A 260 5.67 20.18 -14.30
C GLN A 260 6.82 19.33 -14.84
N LYS A 261 7.86 19.10 -14.04
CA LYS A 261 9.01 18.25 -14.43
C LYS A 261 8.71 16.76 -14.32
N LEU A 262 8.01 16.34 -13.29
CA LEU A 262 7.82 14.91 -12.99
C LEU A 262 6.51 14.35 -13.55
N CYS A 263 5.42 15.14 -13.53
CA CYS A 263 4.11 14.69 -14.00
C CYS A 263 3.94 14.91 -15.51
N THR A 264 4.81 14.31 -16.30
CA THR A 264 4.83 14.39 -17.77
C THR A 264 4.56 13.03 -18.40
N GLY A 265 4.12 13.01 -19.66
CA GLY A 265 3.87 11.78 -20.41
C GLY A 265 2.83 10.89 -19.72
N ALA A 266 3.21 9.68 -19.34
CA ALA A 266 2.33 8.70 -18.68
C ALA A 266 1.71 9.21 -17.37
N HIS A 267 2.37 10.13 -16.69
CA HIS A 267 1.91 10.70 -15.42
C HIS A 267 1.30 12.11 -15.56
N ALA A 268 1.00 12.55 -16.78
CA ALA A 268 0.36 13.85 -16.98
C ALA A 268 -0.99 13.92 -16.23
N GLY A 269 -1.19 15.02 -15.50
CA GLY A 269 -2.39 15.24 -14.69
C GLY A 269 -2.33 14.72 -13.26
N CYS A 270 -1.28 14.00 -12.85
CA CYS A 270 -1.06 13.63 -11.45
C CYS A 270 -0.69 14.85 -10.61
N ALA A 271 -1.03 14.81 -9.33
CA ALA A 271 -0.58 15.78 -8.33
C ALA A 271 0.47 15.13 -7.41
N LEU A 272 1.35 15.97 -6.85
CA LEU A 272 2.44 15.55 -5.96
C LEU A 272 2.33 16.24 -4.62
N TRP A 273 2.79 15.54 -3.56
CA TRP A 273 2.93 16.09 -2.24
C TRP A 273 4.20 15.56 -1.57
N PHE A 274 5.08 16.44 -1.17
CA PHE A 274 6.30 16.09 -0.46
C PHE A 274 6.21 16.54 0.99
N THR A 275 6.42 15.64 1.94
CA THR A 275 6.27 15.99 3.35
C THR A 275 7.34 15.32 4.23
N ASP A 276 7.68 15.96 5.32
CA ASP A 276 8.46 15.38 6.43
C ASP A 276 7.52 14.97 7.58
N GLY A 277 6.21 15.07 7.39
CA GLY A 277 5.19 14.71 8.36
C GLY A 277 5.05 15.70 9.50
N ALA A 278 5.43 16.95 9.31
CA ALA A 278 5.17 18.02 10.29
C ALA A 278 3.66 18.30 10.38
N ALA A 279 3.14 18.38 11.61
CA ALA A 279 1.71 18.59 11.83
C ALA A 279 1.20 19.84 11.11
N ALA A 280 0.05 19.72 10.46
CA ALA A 280 -0.68 20.83 9.88
C ALA A 280 -1.88 21.21 10.78
N SER A 281 -2.35 22.44 10.70
CA SER A 281 -3.63 22.82 11.30
C SER A 281 -4.75 22.21 10.45
N VAL A 282 -5.36 21.14 10.95
CA VAL A 282 -6.32 20.33 10.20
C VAL A 282 -7.72 20.85 10.43
N SER A 283 -8.37 21.31 9.36
CA SER A 283 -9.77 21.72 9.37
C SER A 283 -10.75 20.55 9.13
N LYS A 284 -10.31 19.44 8.53
CA LYS A 284 -11.15 18.30 8.17
C LYS A 284 -10.99 17.16 9.17
N GLU A 285 -12.08 16.75 9.79
CA GLU A 285 -12.10 15.70 10.84
C GLU A 285 -11.59 14.34 10.33
N ASP A 286 -11.92 13.99 9.08
CA ASP A 286 -11.46 12.73 8.47
C ASP A 286 -9.95 12.67 8.32
N ALA A 287 -9.33 13.77 7.85
CA ALA A 287 -7.88 13.86 7.74
C ALA A 287 -7.20 13.78 9.12
N ARG A 288 -7.80 14.42 10.13
CA ARG A 288 -7.32 14.35 11.51
C ARG A 288 -7.34 12.92 12.06
N ARG A 289 -8.37 12.13 11.74
CA ARG A 289 -8.45 10.72 12.13
C ARG A 289 -7.34 9.89 11.51
N VAL A 290 -7.08 10.07 10.21
CA VAL A 290 -5.96 9.39 9.52
C VAL A 290 -4.63 9.75 10.15
N PHE A 291 -4.42 11.02 10.47
CA PHE A 291 -3.20 11.47 11.15
C PHE A 291 -3.04 10.85 12.55
N GLN A 292 -4.13 10.78 13.32
CA GLN A 292 -4.12 10.11 14.64
C GLN A 292 -3.83 8.60 14.52
N GLU A 293 -4.37 7.94 13.50
CA GLU A 293 -4.08 6.53 13.23
C GLU A 293 -2.60 6.32 12.86
N ALA A 294 -2.03 7.22 12.07
CA ALA A 294 -0.60 7.19 11.76
C ALA A 294 0.28 7.34 13.02
N LEU A 295 -0.14 8.17 13.98
CA LEU A 295 0.55 8.29 15.28
C LEU A 295 0.42 7.03 16.14
N ARG A 296 -0.74 6.37 16.12
CA ARG A 296 -0.94 5.09 16.79
C ARG A 296 -0.08 4.00 16.16
N GLN A 297 -0.04 3.96 14.83
CA GLN A 297 0.79 3.00 14.10
C GLN A 297 2.28 3.21 14.38
N GLN A 298 2.74 4.45 14.48
CA GLN A 298 4.13 4.74 14.87
C GLN A 298 4.49 4.12 16.22
N LYS A 299 3.59 4.19 17.22
CA LYS A 299 3.81 3.56 18.53
C LYS A 299 3.93 2.05 18.42
N LYS A 300 3.09 1.42 17.58
CA LYS A 300 3.10 -0.02 17.34
C LYS A 300 4.37 -0.47 16.62
N ASN A 301 4.78 0.25 15.56
CA ASN A 301 6.02 -0.02 14.85
C ASN A 301 7.22 0.01 15.80
N LYS A 302 7.28 1.03 16.66
CA LYS A 302 8.34 1.15 17.66
C LYS A 302 8.29 0.01 18.70
N GLN A 303 7.10 -0.32 19.19
CA GLN A 303 6.93 -1.39 20.16
C GLN A 303 7.34 -2.74 19.59
N HIS A 304 6.88 -3.06 18.37
CA HIS A 304 7.28 -4.28 17.67
C HIS A 304 8.80 -4.42 17.54
N TYR A 305 9.50 -3.31 17.22
CA TYR A 305 10.96 -3.32 17.19
C TYR A 305 11.55 -3.59 18.58
N LEU A 306 11.05 -2.95 19.64
CA LEU A 306 11.54 -3.12 21.00
C LEU A 306 11.33 -4.55 21.52
N ASP A 307 10.20 -5.15 21.21
CA ASP A 307 9.87 -6.53 21.60
C ASP A 307 10.81 -7.56 20.96
N ASN A 308 11.42 -7.20 19.83
CA ASN A 308 12.37 -8.05 19.08
C ASN A 308 13.79 -7.47 19.03
N ALA A 309 14.11 -6.51 19.88
CA ALA A 309 15.33 -5.69 19.77
C ALA A 309 16.63 -6.52 19.70
N ALA A 310 16.77 -7.54 20.55
CA ALA A 310 17.99 -8.38 20.58
C ALA A 310 18.23 -9.09 19.24
N MET A 311 17.17 -9.62 18.62
CA MET A 311 17.24 -10.27 17.32
C MET A 311 17.58 -9.24 16.23
N TYR A 312 16.89 -8.10 16.21
CA TYR A 312 17.08 -7.07 15.17
C TYR A 312 18.43 -6.39 15.24
N GLU A 313 18.96 -6.14 16.45
CA GLU A 313 20.34 -5.65 16.61
C GLU A 313 21.38 -6.67 16.16
N GLY A 314 21.13 -7.95 16.38
CA GLY A 314 21.94 -9.03 15.82
C GLY A 314 21.99 -8.98 14.29
N ILE A 315 20.85 -8.73 13.63
CA ILE A 315 20.75 -8.58 12.18
C ILE A 315 21.51 -7.32 11.71
N VAL A 316 21.34 -6.18 12.40
CA VAL A 316 22.09 -4.94 12.09
C VAL A 316 23.59 -5.19 12.11
N ARG A 317 24.11 -5.78 13.20
CA ARG A 317 25.55 -6.09 13.33
C ARG A 317 26.04 -7.06 12.26
N ARG A 318 25.21 -7.99 11.81
CA ARG A 318 25.56 -8.92 10.74
C ARG A 318 25.67 -8.19 9.40
N ILE A 319 24.66 -7.40 9.04
CA ILE A 319 24.68 -6.60 7.80
C ILE A 319 25.89 -5.65 7.81
N GLN A 320 26.14 -4.96 8.93
CA GLN A 320 27.28 -4.06 9.09
C GLN A 320 28.61 -4.77 8.83
N ARG A 321 28.83 -5.94 9.43
CA ARG A 321 30.06 -6.71 9.22
C ARG A 321 30.27 -7.12 7.77
N GLU A 322 29.20 -7.57 7.11
CA GLU A 322 29.26 -8.02 5.72
C GLU A 322 29.48 -6.83 4.76
N ILE A 323 28.84 -5.69 5.00
CA ILE A 323 29.06 -4.46 4.22
C ILE A 323 30.49 -3.95 4.43
N SER A 324 30.95 -3.84 5.67
CA SER A 324 32.29 -3.33 5.98
C SER A 324 33.39 -4.26 5.47
N GLY A 325 33.21 -5.58 5.59
CA GLY A 325 34.23 -6.56 5.19
C GLY A 325 34.33 -6.77 3.68
N ASN A 326 33.20 -6.79 2.98
CA ASN A 326 33.15 -7.17 1.56
C ASN A 326 33.06 -5.99 0.60
N LEU A 327 32.39 -4.91 1.00
CA LEU A 327 32.06 -3.81 0.09
C LEU A 327 32.84 -2.53 0.38
N LEU A 328 33.30 -2.35 1.61
CA LEU A 328 34.03 -1.15 2.02
C LEU A 328 35.51 -1.44 2.32
N SER A 329 36.01 -2.66 2.03
CA SER A 329 37.42 -3.01 2.23
C SER A 329 38.37 -2.11 1.44
N GLU A 330 37.92 -1.57 0.30
CA GLU A 330 38.66 -0.59 -0.49
C GLU A 330 38.74 0.80 0.16
N TYR A 331 37.81 1.09 1.10
CA TYR A 331 37.71 2.35 1.83
C TYR A 331 38.18 2.25 3.29
N LEU A 332 38.85 1.14 3.66
CA LEU A 332 39.52 1.06 4.96
C LEU A 332 40.58 2.16 5.06
N PRO A 333 40.70 2.83 6.22
CA PRO A 333 41.69 3.88 6.38
C PRO A 333 43.08 3.27 6.14
N ARG A 334 43.69 3.68 5.05
CA ARG A 334 45.10 3.41 4.82
C ARG A 334 45.87 4.41 5.69
N SER A 335 46.73 3.91 6.52
CA SER A 335 47.69 4.76 7.22
C SER A 335 48.80 5.07 6.25
N GLU A 336 48.95 6.32 5.85
CA GLU A 336 50.09 6.78 5.07
C GLU A 336 51.28 7.04 5.99
N LEU A 337 52.49 6.74 5.47
CA LEU A 337 53.73 7.10 6.14
C LEU A 337 53.94 8.61 5.99
N ALA A 338 53.99 9.29 7.11
CA ALA A 338 54.13 10.75 7.17
C ALA A 338 55.28 11.14 8.12
N PRO A 339 55.78 12.38 7.99
CA PRO A 339 56.80 12.89 8.94
C PRO A 339 56.19 13.30 10.29
N TRP A 340 54.87 13.15 10.47
CA TRP A 340 54.15 13.45 11.73
C TRP A 340 52.85 12.62 11.82
N GLY A 341 52.44 12.30 13.05
CA GLY A 341 51.28 11.46 13.32
C GLY A 341 51.49 10.51 14.49
N GLU A 342 50.89 9.31 14.42
CA GLU A 342 51.13 8.24 15.39
C GLU A 342 52.43 7.49 15.04
N LEU A 343 53.34 7.36 16.02
CA LEU A 343 54.67 6.77 15.80
C LEU A 343 54.55 5.26 15.48
N ASP A 344 55.04 4.83 14.32
CA ASP A 344 55.19 3.41 14.00
C ASP A 344 56.47 2.87 14.66
N ALA A 345 56.30 2.24 15.83
CA ALA A 345 57.40 1.68 16.59
C ALA A 345 58.28 0.70 15.81
N GLY A 346 57.71 -0.01 14.81
CA GLY A 346 58.47 -0.91 13.93
C GLY A 346 59.36 -0.20 12.94
N ARG A 347 59.17 1.11 12.71
CA ARG A 347 59.89 1.91 11.71
C ARG A 347 60.73 3.04 12.28
N VAL A 348 60.70 3.27 13.58
CA VAL A 348 61.44 4.34 14.26
C VAL A 348 62.95 4.31 13.92
N TRP A 349 63.52 3.12 13.77
CA TRP A 349 64.94 2.92 13.43
C TRP A 349 65.32 3.52 12.06
N ARG A 350 64.36 3.73 11.16
CA ARG A 350 64.65 4.28 9.83
C ARG A 350 64.98 5.78 9.88
N GLY A 351 64.47 6.51 10.86
CA GLY A 351 64.83 7.92 11.05
C GLY A 351 66.34 8.10 11.21
N PRO A 352 66.97 7.57 12.28
CA PRO A 352 68.40 7.79 12.53
C PRO A 352 69.34 7.01 11.60
N ILE A 353 68.90 5.88 11.02
CA ILE A 353 69.77 5.05 10.19
C ILE A 353 69.68 5.39 8.71
N LEU A 354 68.44 5.67 8.21
CA LEU A 354 68.21 5.90 6.79
C LEU A 354 67.85 7.37 6.46
N ASN A 355 67.88 8.22 7.47
CA ASN A 355 67.40 9.63 7.34
C ASN A 355 66.01 9.77 6.70
N ASP A 356 65.11 8.79 6.98
CA ASP A 356 63.74 8.76 6.50
C ASP A 356 62.82 9.28 7.62
N GLU A 357 62.36 10.53 7.49
CA GLU A 357 61.49 11.17 8.49
C GLU A 357 60.07 10.58 8.52
N ARG A 358 59.67 9.76 7.54
CA ARG A 358 58.33 9.13 7.43
C ARG A 358 58.22 7.87 8.29
N VAL A 359 58.34 8.08 9.58
CA VAL A 359 58.22 7.04 10.62
C VAL A 359 56.92 7.10 11.41
N PHE A 360 56.04 8.01 11.03
CA PHE A 360 54.71 8.15 11.63
C PHE A 360 53.64 7.63 10.69
N LEU A 361 52.58 7.08 11.28
CA LEU A 361 51.34 6.71 10.61
C LEU A 361 50.39 7.87 10.74
N ARG A 362 49.99 8.46 9.64
CA ARG A 362 48.90 9.41 9.57
C ARG A 362 47.66 8.67 9.09
N PRO A 363 46.57 8.66 9.87
CA PRO A 363 45.32 8.18 9.33
C PRO A 363 44.94 9.10 8.17
N GLU A 364 44.87 8.55 6.97
CA GLU A 364 44.25 9.22 5.82
C GLU A 364 42.83 9.60 6.20
N GLU A 365 42.38 10.84 5.90
CA GLU A 365 40.99 11.18 6.09
C GLU A 365 40.14 10.11 5.41
N GLN A 366 39.34 9.38 6.21
CA GLN A 366 38.59 8.23 5.70
C GLN A 366 37.73 8.72 4.52
N PRO A 367 37.98 8.25 3.29
CA PRO A 367 37.13 8.60 2.18
C PRO A 367 35.71 8.17 2.54
N THR A 368 34.78 9.09 2.48
CA THR A 368 33.35 8.75 2.59
C THR A 368 33.04 7.69 1.53
N PRO A 369 32.33 6.61 1.87
CA PRO A 369 31.96 5.61 0.88
C PRO A 369 31.41 6.28 -0.37
N GLY A 370 31.98 5.97 -1.54
CA GLY A 370 31.59 6.57 -2.81
C GLY A 370 30.16 6.23 -3.23
N MET A 371 29.32 5.77 -2.27
CA MET A 371 27.93 5.37 -2.51
C MET A 371 26.95 6.12 -1.60
N SER A 372 25.72 6.28 -2.08
CA SER A 372 24.57 6.74 -1.30
C SER A 372 23.36 5.89 -1.60
N VAL A 373 22.56 5.63 -0.59
CA VAL A 373 21.40 4.74 -0.68
C VAL A 373 20.11 5.49 -0.37
N LEU A 374 19.13 5.39 -1.27
CA LEU A 374 17.75 5.78 -1.03
C LEU A 374 16.91 4.53 -0.82
N LEU A 375 16.38 4.35 0.37
CA LEU A 375 15.37 3.33 0.66
C LEU A 375 13.99 3.91 0.37
N LEU A 376 13.27 3.28 -0.55
CA LEU A 376 11.95 3.68 -0.97
C LEU A 376 10.93 2.62 -0.54
N LEU A 377 10.02 3.00 0.35
CA LEU A 377 9.05 2.09 0.95
C LEU A 377 7.69 2.27 0.29
N ASP A 378 7.18 1.21 -0.30
CA ASP A 378 5.79 1.14 -0.70
C ASP A 378 4.89 1.25 0.55
N ALA A 379 4.09 2.29 0.61
CA ALA A 379 3.15 2.56 1.69
C ALA A 379 1.70 2.49 1.21
N SER A 380 1.42 1.64 0.24
CA SER A 380 0.06 1.36 -0.21
C SER A 380 -0.74 0.58 0.83
N ALA A 381 -2.05 0.60 0.69
CA ALA A 381 -2.97 -0.06 1.62
C ALA A 381 -2.76 -1.58 1.70
N SER A 382 -2.23 -2.22 0.66
CA SER A 382 -1.83 -3.64 0.70
C SER A 382 -0.79 -3.94 1.78
N ARG A 383 -0.03 -2.93 2.22
CA ARG A 383 1.01 -3.04 3.25
C ARG A 383 0.51 -2.82 4.67
N MET A 384 -0.78 -2.48 4.87
CA MET A 384 -1.32 -2.15 6.21
C MET A 384 -1.15 -3.28 7.23
N HIS A 385 -1.11 -4.52 6.78
CA HIS A 385 -0.97 -5.69 7.65
C HIS A 385 0.47 -6.04 8.02
N GLN A 386 1.44 -5.39 7.40
CA GLN A 386 2.88 -5.68 7.56
C GLN A 386 3.68 -4.44 7.96
N GLN A 387 3.01 -3.39 8.42
CA GLN A 387 3.64 -2.10 8.70
C GLN A 387 4.77 -2.20 9.73
N GLU A 388 4.57 -2.98 10.78
CA GLU A 388 5.55 -3.19 11.83
C GLU A 388 6.80 -3.89 11.28
N VAL A 389 6.62 -4.91 10.46
CA VAL A 389 7.71 -5.68 9.85
C VAL A 389 8.47 -4.81 8.84
N ILE A 390 7.75 -4.10 7.97
CA ILE A 390 8.37 -3.21 6.96
C ILE A 390 9.17 -2.11 7.64
N SER A 391 8.60 -1.48 8.67
CA SER A 391 9.30 -0.43 9.40
C SER A 391 10.55 -0.96 10.12
N ALA A 392 10.49 -2.18 10.69
CA ALA A 392 11.65 -2.83 11.29
C ALA A 392 12.73 -3.14 10.25
N GLN A 393 12.37 -3.71 9.09
CA GLN A 393 13.29 -3.99 7.99
C GLN A 393 13.98 -2.73 7.48
N ALA A 394 13.20 -1.68 7.23
CA ALA A 394 13.73 -0.40 6.78
C ALA A 394 14.65 0.25 7.83
N TYR A 395 14.29 0.16 9.13
CA TYR A 395 15.14 0.63 10.21
C TYR A 395 16.46 -0.15 10.29
N ILE A 396 16.42 -1.48 10.25
CA ILE A 396 17.59 -2.36 10.30
C ILE A 396 18.58 -2.01 9.18
N LEU A 397 18.07 -1.90 7.94
CA LEU A 397 18.89 -1.59 6.79
C LEU A 397 19.47 -0.18 6.85
N ALA A 398 18.65 0.81 7.19
CA ALA A 398 19.09 2.19 7.34
C ALA A 398 20.12 2.35 8.45
N GLU A 399 19.93 1.69 9.60
CA GLU A 399 20.85 1.77 10.72
C GLU A 399 22.17 1.05 10.43
N ALA A 400 22.15 -0.10 9.76
CA ALA A 400 23.35 -0.81 9.34
C ALA A 400 24.19 0.01 8.34
N LEU A 401 23.54 0.60 7.33
CA LEU A 401 24.19 1.50 6.37
C LEU A 401 24.80 2.73 7.05
N ARG A 402 24.04 3.35 7.97
CA ARG A 402 24.51 4.51 8.73
C ARG A 402 25.76 4.16 9.58
N GLN A 403 25.76 3.00 10.25
CA GLN A 403 26.90 2.53 11.03
C GLN A 403 28.12 2.25 10.15
N CYS A 404 27.92 1.91 8.87
CA CYS A 404 28.97 1.82 7.86
C CYS A 404 29.36 3.18 7.25
N ARG A 405 28.82 4.31 7.76
CA ARG A 405 29.02 5.67 7.23
C ARG A 405 28.54 5.84 5.79
N VAL A 406 27.65 4.97 5.30
CA VAL A 406 27.00 5.12 4.01
C VAL A 406 25.85 6.11 4.16
N PRO A 407 25.84 7.23 3.42
CA PRO A 407 24.71 8.15 3.43
C PRO A 407 23.43 7.42 3.00
N VAL A 408 22.43 7.43 3.87
CA VAL A 408 21.14 6.79 3.63
C VAL A 408 20.00 7.76 3.87
N GLN A 409 19.01 7.76 2.95
CA GLN A 409 17.73 8.42 3.12
C GLN A 409 16.62 7.39 3.03
N VAL A 410 15.58 7.55 3.83
CA VAL A 410 14.41 6.67 3.81
C VAL A 410 13.17 7.50 3.47
N GLU A 411 12.47 7.09 2.44
CA GLU A 411 11.23 7.72 2.01
C GLU A 411 10.14 6.66 1.83
N SER A 412 8.89 7.03 2.05
CA SER A 412 7.74 6.20 1.74
C SER A 412 6.82 6.91 0.76
N PHE A 413 6.10 6.16 -0.07
CA PHE A 413 5.17 6.73 -1.03
C PHE A 413 3.83 6.01 -1.01
N CYS A 414 2.78 6.76 -1.25
CA CYS A 414 1.43 6.26 -1.52
C CYS A 414 0.65 7.27 -2.37
N SER A 415 -0.49 6.88 -2.91
CA SER A 415 -1.37 7.77 -3.68
C SER A 415 -2.76 7.83 -3.03
N ILE A 416 -3.24 9.04 -2.75
CA ILE A 416 -4.57 9.27 -2.19
C ILE A 416 -5.27 10.37 -2.97
N ARG A 417 -6.49 10.12 -3.42
CA ARG A 417 -7.31 11.09 -4.18
C ARG A 417 -6.59 11.68 -5.41
N GLY A 418 -5.78 10.86 -6.08
CA GLY A 418 -5.01 11.31 -7.26
C GLY A 418 -3.79 12.17 -6.94
N VAL A 419 -3.42 12.27 -5.66
CA VAL A 419 -2.20 12.93 -5.20
C VAL A 419 -1.20 11.86 -4.75
N THR A 420 -0.04 11.79 -5.38
CA THR A 420 1.04 10.91 -4.94
C THR A 420 1.85 11.63 -3.85
N VAL A 421 1.83 11.05 -2.66
CA VAL A 421 2.48 11.56 -1.46
C VAL A 421 3.85 10.91 -1.32
N PHE A 422 4.87 11.73 -1.15
CA PHE A 422 6.24 11.31 -0.91
C PHE A 422 6.69 11.80 0.46
N ARG A 423 6.80 10.87 1.42
CA ARG A 423 7.08 11.21 2.80
C ARG A 423 8.50 10.83 3.16
N ARG A 424 9.33 11.83 3.45
CA ARG A 424 10.68 11.61 3.94
C ARG A 424 10.64 11.25 5.42
N LEU A 425 11.09 10.04 5.73
CA LEU A 425 11.16 9.53 7.10
C LEU A 425 12.53 9.85 7.71
N VAL A 426 13.61 9.58 6.98
CA VAL A 426 14.98 9.85 7.40
C VAL A 426 15.69 10.62 6.30
N PRO A 427 16.18 11.84 6.53
CA PRO A 427 16.98 12.57 5.56
C PRO A 427 18.42 12.04 5.49
N PHE A 428 19.13 12.33 4.40
CA PHE A 428 20.59 12.13 4.34
C PHE A 428 21.28 12.89 5.47
N GLY A 429 22.27 12.27 6.11
CA GLY A 429 23.03 12.86 7.21
C GLY A 429 22.29 12.88 8.55
N ALA A 430 21.20 12.15 8.70
CA ALA A 430 20.52 12.02 9.98
C ALA A 430 21.36 11.25 11.01
N ASP A 431 21.34 11.71 12.28
CA ASP A 431 22.07 11.08 13.38
C ASP A 431 21.54 9.68 13.75
N ASN A 432 20.29 9.38 13.41
CA ASN A 432 19.66 8.08 13.67
C ASN A 432 18.53 7.80 12.66
N ALA A 433 18.16 6.53 12.55
CA ALA A 433 17.09 6.07 11.66
C ALA A 433 15.71 5.93 12.33
N ARG A 434 15.54 6.37 13.60
CA ARG A 434 14.32 6.11 14.39
C ARG A 434 13.04 6.65 13.78
N ASN A 435 13.12 7.67 12.94
CA ASN A 435 11.96 8.23 12.24
C ASN A 435 11.35 7.27 11.21
N VAL A 436 12.03 6.17 10.86
CA VAL A 436 11.46 5.09 10.04
C VAL A 436 10.18 4.53 10.68
N PHE A 437 10.12 4.46 12.03
CA PHE A 437 8.91 4.00 12.72
C PHE A 437 7.66 4.85 12.47
N ARG A 438 7.80 6.01 11.85
CA ARG A 438 6.68 6.83 11.36
C ARG A 438 6.07 6.29 10.06
N TYR A 439 6.58 5.18 9.51
CA TYR A 439 5.98 4.50 8.38
C TYR A 439 4.50 4.21 8.62
N PHE A 440 3.69 4.54 7.63
CA PHE A 440 2.24 4.36 7.68
C PHE A 440 1.71 4.08 6.28
N ALA A 441 1.04 2.94 6.11
CA ALA A 441 0.48 2.50 4.85
C ALA A 441 -0.94 3.04 4.67
N ALA A 442 -1.22 3.59 3.48
CA ALA A 442 -2.51 4.16 3.13
C ALA A 442 -2.66 4.35 1.62
N GLY A 443 -3.88 4.23 1.11
CA GLY A 443 -4.19 4.53 -0.30
C GLY A 443 -3.60 3.55 -1.30
N TRP A 444 -3.22 4.05 -2.47
CA TRP A 444 -2.74 3.33 -3.63
C TRP A 444 -1.23 3.47 -3.81
N ASN A 445 -0.65 2.79 -4.81
CA ASN A 445 0.76 2.95 -5.17
C ASN A 445 0.92 3.23 -6.67
N ARG A 446 1.53 4.36 -6.99
CA ARG A 446 1.94 4.74 -8.34
C ARG A 446 3.46 4.62 -8.46
N ASP A 447 3.94 3.38 -8.59
CA ASP A 447 5.35 3.03 -8.54
C ASP A 447 6.19 3.80 -9.55
N GLY A 448 5.71 3.93 -10.80
CA GLY A 448 6.45 4.66 -11.83
C GLY A 448 6.67 6.14 -11.46
N LEU A 449 5.66 6.81 -10.90
CA LEU A 449 5.84 8.19 -10.45
C LEU A 449 6.73 8.28 -9.21
N ALA A 450 6.63 7.30 -8.30
CA ALA A 450 7.52 7.21 -7.14
C ALA A 450 8.99 7.02 -7.55
N LEU A 451 9.25 6.21 -8.58
CA LEU A 451 10.59 6.05 -9.15
C LEU A 451 11.12 7.36 -9.77
N ARG A 452 10.27 8.14 -10.45
CA ARG A 452 10.67 9.49 -10.92
C ARG A 452 11.03 10.42 -9.77
N MET A 453 10.24 10.39 -8.70
CA MET A 453 10.50 11.19 -7.50
C MET A 453 11.80 10.74 -6.83
N ALA A 454 12.08 9.43 -6.78
CA ALA A 454 13.37 8.91 -6.31
C ALA A 454 14.54 9.46 -7.14
N GLY A 455 14.42 9.47 -8.46
CA GLY A 455 15.40 10.09 -9.36
C GLY A 455 15.60 11.58 -9.08
N PHE A 456 14.53 12.32 -8.84
CA PHE A 456 14.60 13.72 -8.45
C PHE A 456 15.32 13.92 -7.11
N THR A 457 15.08 13.05 -6.14
CA THR A 457 15.76 13.08 -4.83
C THR A 457 17.25 12.76 -4.95
N MET A 458 17.61 11.79 -5.82
CA MET A 458 19.00 11.38 -6.01
C MET A 458 19.80 12.28 -6.97
N ALA A 459 19.16 13.11 -7.76
CA ALA A 459 19.83 13.99 -8.72
C ALA A 459 20.91 14.91 -8.09
N PRO A 460 20.67 15.60 -6.97
CA PRO A 460 21.65 16.50 -6.34
C PRO A 460 22.75 15.76 -5.58
N VAL A 461 22.63 14.44 -5.36
CA VAL A 461 23.61 13.62 -4.61
C VAL A 461 24.87 13.47 -5.44
N ARG A 462 26.04 13.73 -4.84
CA ARG A 462 27.35 13.78 -5.54
C ARG A 462 28.22 12.57 -5.25
N THR A 463 27.64 11.39 -5.01
CA THR A 463 28.39 10.15 -4.85
C THR A 463 28.53 9.43 -6.20
N GLU A 464 29.58 8.65 -6.36
CA GLU A 464 29.81 7.87 -7.57
C GLU A 464 28.72 6.84 -7.81
N ARG A 465 28.31 6.14 -6.75
CA ARG A 465 27.28 5.10 -6.78
C ARG A 465 26.00 5.59 -6.11
N LYS A 466 24.96 5.73 -6.89
CA LYS A 466 23.62 6.12 -6.41
C LYS A 466 22.70 4.91 -6.45
N ILE A 467 22.31 4.41 -5.29
CA ILE A 467 21.53 3.18 -5.16
C ILE A 467 20.13 3.51 -4.65
N VAL A 468 19.11 2.99 -5.34
CA VAL A 468 17.71 3.07 -4.93
C VAL A 468 17.22 1.64 -4.65
N ILE A 469 16.82 1.38 -3.42
CA ILE A 469 16.30 0.09 -2.99
C ILE A 469 14.84 0.24 -2.65
N LEU A 470 13.97 -0.48 -3.36
CA LEU A 470 12.54 -0.52 -3.06
C LEU A 470 12.20 -1.69 -2.15
N LEU A 471 11.34 -1.43 -1.17
CA LEU A 471 10.64 -2.46 -0.41
C LEU A 471 9.18 -2.46 -0.92
N THR A 472 8.79 -3.50 -1.67
CA THR A 472 7.51 -3.50 -2.41
C THR A 472 6.92 -4.90 -2.59
N ASP A 473 5.60 -4.99 -2.85
CA ASP A 473 4.92 -6.21 -3.30
C ASP A 473 4.77 -6.28 -4.82
N ALA A 474 5.33 -5.30 -5.54
CA ALA A 474 5.31 -5.21 -7.00
C ALA A 474 3.89 -5.32 -7.60
N ASN A 475 2.92 -4.70 -6.94
CA ASN A 475 1.54 -4.63 -7.41
C ASN A 475 1.09 -3.16 -7.62
N PRO A 476 1.66 -2.46 -8.61
CA PRO A 476 1.35 -1.06 -8.86
C PRO A 476 -0.12 -0.88 -9.26
N ASN A 477 -0.81 -0.03 -8.49
CA ASN A 477 -2.22 0.27 -8.72
C ASN A 477 -2.53 1.71 -8.27
N ASP A 478 -3.20 2.49 -9.12
CA ASP A 478 -3.57 3.87 -8.80
C ASP A 478 -4.90 4.26 -9.44
N SER A 479 -5.59 5.11 -8.75
CA SER A 479 -6.85 5.67 -9.19
C SER A 479 -6.75 6.59 -10.41
N MET A 480 -5.60 7.20 -10.63
CA MET A 480 -5.35 8.05 -11.78
C MET A 480 -4.86 7.22 -12.96
N PRO A 481 -5.50 7.30 -14.12
CA PRO A 481 -5.09 6.53 -15.28
C PRO A 481 -3.73 6.98 -15.83
N LEU A 482 -3.10 6.11 -16.62
CA LEU A 482 -1.94 6.47 -17.43
C LEU A 482 -2.37 7.33 -18.63
N SER A 483 -1.78 8.49 -18.75
CA SER A 483 -1.94 9.33 -19.94
C SER A 483 -1.12 8.77 -21.10
N ARG A 484 -1.71 8.73 -22.30
CA ARG A 484 -1.03 8.32 -23.54
C ARG A 484 -1.19 9.42 -24.58
N PRO A 485 -0.10 10.01 -25.11
CA PRO A 485 -0.20 11.02 -26.17
C PRO A 485 -0.97 10.49 -27.37
N GLY A 486 -2.01 11.22 -27.80
CA GLY A 486 -2.83 10.86 -28.96
C GLY A 486 -3.69 9.60 -28.82
N ARG A 487 -3.80 9.02 -27.61
CA ARG A 487 -4.62 7.84 -27.31
C ARG A 487 -5.45 8.06 -26.05
N LEU A 488 -6.45 7.20 -25.88
CA LEU A 488 -7.25 7.16 -24.67
C LEU A 488 -6.38 6.76 -23.46
N PRO A 489 -6.51 7.44 -22.29
CA PRO A 489 -5.85 7.00 -21.06
C PRO A 489 -6.30 5.58 -20.68
N VAL A 490 -5.38 4.82 -20.10
CA VAL A 490 -5.65 3.45 -19.63
C VAL A 490 -5.55 3.37 -18.12
N PRO A 491 -6.25 2.44 -17.44
CA PRO A 491 -6.14 2.24 -16.01
C PRO A 491 -4.68 1.97 -15.59
N TYR A 492 -4.28 2.53 -14.43
CA TYR A 492 -2.99 2.25 -13.82
C TYR A 492 -3.11 1.03 -12.90
N GLU A 493 -3.18 -0.14 -13.49
CA GLU A 493 -3.34 -1.41 -12.78
C GLU A 493 -2.71 -2.55 -13.57
N GLU A 494 -2.46 -3.67 -12.91
CA GLU A 494 -1.95 -4.91 -13.52
C GLU A 494 -0.79 -4.64 -14.51
N LYS A 495 -0.94 -5.13 -15.74
CA LYS A 495 0.07 -5.04 -16.81
C LYS A 495 0.51 -3.61 -17.09
N ASN A 496 -0.43 -2.64 -17.10
CA ASN A 496 -0.10 -1.24 -17.43
C ASN A 496 0.76 -0.58 -16.35
N GLY A 497 0.44 -0.82 -15.06
CA GLY A 497 1.22 -0.31 -13.94
C GLY A 497 2.62 -0.93 -13.88
N VAL A 498 2.70 -2.25 -14.14
CA VAL A 498 3.97 -3.00 -14.18
C VAL A 498 4.86 -2.51 -15.33
N GLU A 499 4.30 -2.28 -16.52
CA GLU A 499 5.04 -1.77 -17.67
C GLU A 499 5.56 -0.35 -17.45
N ASP A 500 4.74 0.50 -16.83
CA ASP A 500 5.14 1.86 -16.46
C ASP A 500 6.28 1.84 -15.42
N ALA A 501 6.15 1.06 -14.35
CA ALA A 501 7.18 0.91 -13.34
C ALA A 501 8.50 0.37 -13.93
N ALA A 502 8.44 -0.64 -14.81
CA ALA A 502 9.60 -1.19 -15.50
C ALA A 502 10.29 -0.15 -16.40
N ALA A 503 9.50 0.67 -17.11
CA ALA A 503 10.04 1.75 -17.94
C ALA A 503 10.75 2.82 -17.12
N GLU A 504 10.21 3.16 -15.93
CA GLU A 504 10.83 4.15 -15.03
C GLU A 504 12.07 3.58 -14.32
N VAL A 505 12.12 2.30 -13.97
CA VAL A 505 13.36 1.64 -13.50
C VAL A 505 14.44 1.72 -14.58
N ALA A 506 14.12 1.38 -15.82
CA ALA A 506 15.06 1.49 -16.94
C ALA A 506 15.53 2.93 -17.16
N ARG A 507 14.65 3.92 -16.96
CA ARG A 507 14.99 5.34 -17.03
C ARG A 507 15.96 5.76 -15.93
N LEU A 508 15.71 5.36 -14.69
CA LEU A 508 16.59 5.62 -13.54
C LEU A 508 17.97 5.01 -13.76
N ARG A 509 18.06 3.77 -14.23
CA ARG A 509 19.33 3.10 -14.52
C ARG A 509 20.11 3.84 -15.60
N ARG A 510 19.46 4.31 -16.66
CA ARG A 510 20.10 5.15 -17.70
C ARG A 510 20.56 6.52 -17.16
N SER A 511 19.98 7.04 -16.09
CA SER A 511 20.46 8.28 -15.45
C SER A 511 21.60 8.07 -14.43
N GLY A 512 22.17 6.86 -14.37
CA GLY A 512 23.29 6.52 -13.48
C GLY A 512 22.87 6.10 -12.07
N CYS A 513 21.56 5.92 -11.80
CA CYS A 513 21.10 5.33 -10.55
C CYS A 513 21.00 3.80 -10.70
N ARG A 514 21.52 3.06 -9.74
CA ARG A 514 21.30 1.63 -9.62
C ARG A 514 19.99 1.39 -8.88
N VAL A 515 19.18 0.46 -9.37
CA VAL A 515 17.81 0.23 -8.83
C VAL A 515 17.61 -1.25 -8.59
N GLY A 516 17.38 -1.60 -7.33
CA GLY A 516 17.04 -2.94 -6.92
C GLY A 516 15.83 -2.97 -6.00
N ALA A 517 15.28 -4.16 -5.76
CA ALA A 517 14.13 -4.32 -4.90
C ALA A 517 14.23 -5.52 -3.97
N VAL A 518 13.69 -5.33 -2.78
CA VAL A 518 13.37 -6.40 -1.84
C VAL A 518 11.88 -6.67 -1.97
N PHE A 519 11.56 -7.85 -2.46
CA PHE A 519 10.18 -8.29 -2.65
C PHE A 519 9.67 -9.06 -1.44
N PHE A 520 8.56 -8.59 -0.90
CA PHE A 520 7.80 -9.30 0.10
C PHE A 520 6.31 -9.10 -0.17
N GLY A 521 5.75 -10.06 -0.84
CA GLY A 521 4.36 -10.05 -1.29
C GLY A 521 3.86 -11.44 -1.61
N ASN A 522 2.63 -11.51 -2.12
CA ASN A 522 2.06 -12.75 -2.60
C ASN A 522 2.90 -13.32 -3.75
N SER A 523 3.08 -14.63 -3.77
CA SER A 523 3.81 -15.35 -4.83
C SER A 523 3.27 -15.06 -6.23
N GLY A 524 1.98 -14.73 -6.36
CA GLY A 524 1.35 -14.33 -7.62
C GLY A 524 1.91 -13.04 -8.22
N ASN A 525 2.44 -12.12 -7.39
CA ASN A 525 3.02 -10.86 -7.86
C ASN A 525 4.53 -10.96 -8.16
N TYR A 526 5.16 -12.09 -7.87
CA TYR A 526 6.58 -12.26 -8.12
C TYR A 526 6.99 -12.08 -9.59
N PRO A 527 6.23 -12.59 -10.58
CA PRO A 527 6.52 -12.32 -12.00
C PRO A 527 6.48 -10.82 -12.36
N ASN A 528 5.64 -10.02 -11.68
CA ASN A 528 5.61 -8.58 -11.85
C ASN A 528 6.93 -7.95 -11.35
N ALA A 529 7.39 -8.40 -10.17
CA ALA A 529 8.66 -7.94 -9.61
C ALA A 529 9.84 -8.27 -10.53
N GLU A 530 9.89 -9.48 -11.08
CA GLU A 530 10.91 -9.89 -12.07
C GLU A 530 10.85 -9.01 -13.33
N LYS A 531 9.66 -8.70 -13.83
CA LYS A 531 9.48 -7.82 -15.00
C LYS A 531 9.95 -6.40 -14.72
N ILE A 532 9.73 -5.87 -13.51
CA ILE A 532 10.09 -4.50 -13.13
C ILE A 532 11.59 -4.37 -12.85
N TYR A 533 12.17 -5.26 -12.03
CA TYR A 533 13.52 -5.11 -11.49
C TYR A 533 14.56 -6.01 -12.15
N GLY A 534 14.13 -7.08 -12.82
CA GLY A 534 15.01 -8.06 -13.45
C GLY A 534 15.83 -8.84 -12.42
N ARG A 535 17.16 -8.92 -12.65
CA ARG A 535 18.08 -9.65 -11.76
C ARG A 535 18.34 -8.95 -10.43
N GLN A 536 18.10 -7.65 -10.33
CA GLN A 536 18.28 -6.86 -9.09
C GLN A 536 17.04 -6.98 -8.19
N LEU A 537 16.63 -8.20 -7.94
CA LEU A 537 15.47 -8.53 -7.14
C LEU A 537 15.84 -9.63 -6.15
N VAL A 538 15.60 -9.38 -4.87
CA VAL A 538 15.74 -10.39 -3.83
C VAL A 538 14.40 -10.62 -3.16
N ARG A 539 14.01 -11.88 -3.03
CA ARG A 539 12.77 -12.30 -2.38
C ARG A 539 13.03 -12.68 -0.93
N ILE A 540 12.17 -12.21 -0.04
CA ILE A 540 12.19 -12.55 1.38
C ILE A 540 10.87 -13.19 1.77
N ARG A 541 10.95 -14.28 2.52
CA ARG A 541 9.80 -14.98 3.11
C ARG A 541 9.74 -14.83 4.62
N GLN A 542 10.92 -14.75 5.25
CA GLN A 542 11.07 -14.67 6.70
C GLN A 542 12.08 -13.57 7.07
N MET A 543 11.95 -13.03 8.27
CA MET A 543 12.79 -11.91 8.73
C MET A 543 14.27 -12.30 8.85
N GLU A 544 14.57 -13.56 9.13
CA GLU A 544 15.92 -14.11 9.22
C GLU A 544 16.68 -14.07 7.90
N GLU A 545 15.96 -14.15 6.78
CA GLU A 545 16.53 -14.06 5.43
C GLU A 545 16.92 -12.62 5.05
N PHE A 546 16.33 -11.62 5.76
CA PHE A 546 16.49 -10.21 5.41
C PHE A 546 17.95 -9.76 5.37
N SER A 547 18.78 -10.22 6.31
CA SER A 547 20.21 -9.83 6.34
C SER A 547 20.95 -10.27 5.08
N LYS A 548 20.76 -11.53 4.67
CA LYS A 548 21.39 -12.06 3.46
C LYS A 548 20.87 -11.34 2.21
N ALA A 549 19.57 -11.16 2.13
CA ALA A 549 18.92 -10.49 1.01
C ALA A 549 19.38 -9.03 0.84
N ALA A 550 19.46 -8.28 1.94
CA ALA A 550 19.90 -6.89 1.93
C ALA A 550 21.37 -6.76 1.48
N VAL A 551 22.24 -7.61 2.00
CA VAL A 551 23.68 -7.62 1.63
C VAL A 551 23.85 -8.06 0.18
N GLU A 552 23.16 -9.10 -0.25
CA GLU A 552 23.21 -9.59 -1.63
C GLU A 552 22.77 -8.51 -2.61
N LEU A 553 21.68 -7.81 -2.32
CA LEU A 553 21.21 -6.70 -3.16
C LEU A 553 22.25 -5.57 -3.23
N ILE A 554 22.81 -5.15 -2.09
CA ILE A 554 23.83 -4.11 -2.07
C ILE A 554 25.09 -4.58 -2.85
N ARG A 555 25.49 -5.83 -2.69
CA ARG A 555 26.62 -6.41 -3.43
C ARG A 555 26.35 -6.40 -4.94
N MET A 556 25.22 -6.90 -5.40
CA MET A 556 24.81 -6.86 -6.81
C MET A 556 24.87 -5.45 -7.40
N GLU A 557 24.51 -4.45 -6.59
CA GLU A 557 24.53 -3.05 -6.99
C GLU A 557 25.93 -2.41 -6.88
N CYS A 558 26.88 -3.03 -6.19
CA CYS A 558 28.25 -2.54 -6.09
C CYS A 558 29.20 -3.17 -7.14
N GLU A 559 28.94 -4.40 -7.57
CA GLU A 559 29.79 -5.16 -8.51
C GLU A 559 29.54 -4.80 -9.99
N GLN A 560 28.50 -4.02 -10.32
CA GLN A 560 28.21 -3.50 -11.67
C GLN A 560 28.78 -2.07 -11.85
#